data_5f571c415527baf6fd917fc27d0fe335
#
_entry.id   5f571c415527baf6fd917fc27d0fe335
#
_cell.length_a   1.000
_cell.length_b   1.000
_cell.length_c   1.000
_cell.angle_alpha   90.00
_cell.angle_beta   90.00
_cell.angle_gamma   90.00
#
_symmetry.space_group_name_H-M   'P 1'
#
loop_
_entity.id
_entity.type
_entity.pdbx_description
1 polymer ?
#
loop_
_entity_poly.entity_id
_entity_poly.type
_entity_poly.pdbx_seq_one_letter_code
_entity_poly.pdbx_strand_id
1 'polypeptide(L)'
;MEEVKEQLGNLRVDKAPSPDNMKPRVLMEVAEQVSEMLTDIFNSSLESGQVPDSWRVANVTPLFKKGSREELGNFRPVSLTSVVGKVLETLITDQMRNHLNKYKLIKGSQHGFTKGSSCLPNPLAFYEAVSDWVDEGKAVDIVYLDFKKAFDKVPHRRLLAKVRACGVAGQVDN
;
A
#
# COMPACT_ATOMS: atom_id res chain seq x y z
N MET A 1 -19.76 8.85 -1.59
CA MET A 1 -20.18 9.25 -0.24
C MET A 1 -20.24 8.04 0.71
N GLU A 2 -20.98 6.99 0.40
CA GLU A 2 -21.09 5.82 1.30
C GLU A 2 -19.75 5.12 1.56
N GLU A 3 -18.93 4.94 0.53
CA GLU A 3 -17.58 4.35 0.67
C GLU A 3 -16.67 5.20 1.58
N VAL A 4 -16.77 6.54 1.52
CA VAL A 4 -16.00 7.45 2.39
C VAL A 4 -16.46 7.30 3.83
N LYS A 5 -17.77 7.27 4.07
CA LYS A 5 -18.35 7.07 5.39
C LYS A 5 -17.93 5.73 6.01
N GLU A 6 -17.98 4.67 5.21
CA GLU A 6 -17.53 3.33 5.64
C GLU A 6 -16.03 3.32 6.02
N GLN A 7 -15.18 3.93 5.20
CA GLN A 7 -13.73 4.00 5.49
C GLN A 7 -13.45 4.84 6.75
N LEU A 8 -14.18 5.92 6.96
CA LEU A 8 -14.07 6.73 8.19
C LEU A 8 -14.50 5.92 9.43
N GLY A 9 -15.59 5.16 9.33
CA GLY A 9 -16.08 4.30 10.42
C GLY A 9 -15.13 3.16 10.79
N ASN A 10 -14.30 2.71 9.83
CA ASN A 10 -13.32 1.64 10.00
C ASN A 10 -11.92 2.14 10.43
N LEU A 11 -11.76 3.43 10.75
CA LEU A 11 -10.49 3.98 11.17
C LEU A 11 -10.02 3.37 12.49
N ARG A 12 -8.75 3.01 12.55
CA ARG A 12 -8.11 2.52 13.78
C ARG A 12 -7.78 3.68 14.70
N VAL A 13 -8.47 3.76 15.82
CA VAL A 13 -8.34 4.86 16.80
C VAL A 13 -7.02 4.87 17.58
N ASP A 14 -6.33 3.73 17.62
CA ASP A 14 -5.04 3.51 18.29
C ASP A 14 -3.82 4.01 17.50
N LYS A 15 -4.02 4.53 16.30
CA LYS A 15 -2.94 5.05 15.46
C LYS A 15 -2.43 6.40 15.94
N ALA A 16 -1.13 6.62 15.73
CA ALA A 16 -0.49 7.90 16.00
C ALA A 16 -1.18 9.04 15.21
N PRO A 17 -1.27 10.24 15.79
CA PRO A 17 -1.85 11.39 15.11
C PRO A 17 -1.02 11.77 13.88
N SER A 18 -1.70 12.31 12.88
CA SER A 18 -1.09 12.86 11.68
C SER A 18 -0.39 14.21 11.96
N PRO A 19 0.40 14.75 11.00
CA PRO A 19 1.07 16.05 11.16
C PRO A 19 0.13 17.21 11.45
N ASP A 20 -1.11 17.13 10.98
CA ASP A 20 -2.20 18.09 11.23
C ASP A 20 -2.89 17.92 12.57
N ASN A 21 -2.38 17.03 13.44
CA ASN A 21 -2.97 16.63 14.72
C ASN A 21 -4.41 16.08 14.64
N MET A 22 -4.89 15.75 13.46
CA MET A 22 -6.20 15.13 13.31
C MET A 22 -6.17 13.70 13.86
N LYS A 23 -6.97 13.48 14.88
CA LYS A 23 -7.08 12.16 15.52
C LYS A 23 -8.07 11.29 14.75
N PRO A 24 -7.73 10.02 14.44
CA PRO A 24 -8.66 9.11 13.77
C PRO A 24 -10.02 8.98 14.48
N ARG A 25 -10.02 9.00 15.80
CA ARG A 25 -11.24 8.92 16.60
C ARG A 25 -12.21 10.08 16.33
N VAL A 26 -11.70 11.30 16.17
CA VAL A 26 -12.55 12.46 15.87
C VAL A 26 -13.22 12.27 14.52
N LEU A 27 -12.46 11.88 13.49
CA LEU A 27 -13.02 11.63 12.15
C LEU A 27 -14.03 10.50 12.14
N MET A 28 -13.83 9.46 12.94
CA MET A 28 -14.77 8.36 13.08
C MET A 28 -16.10 8.82 13.71
N GLU A 29 -16.05 9.62 14.79
CA GLU A 29 -17.25 10.12 15.50
C GLU A 29 -18.07 11.09 14.64
N VAL A 30 -17.44 11.86 13.76
CA VAL A 30 -18.12 12.82 12.87
C VAL A 30 -18.24 12.31 11.44
N ALA A 31 -18.05 11.02 11.21
CA ALA A 31 -17.98 10.42 9.87
C ALA A 31 -19.22 10.76 9.01
N GLU A 32 -20.41 10.75 9.61
CA GLU A 32 -21.66 11.05 8.91
C GLU A 32 -21.72 12.51 8.44
N GLN A 33 -21.29 13.43 9.30
CA GLN A 33 -21.35 14.87 9.03
C GLN A 33 -20.32 15.33 8.00
N VAL A 34 -19.14 14.65 7.94
CA VAL A 34 -18.04 15.10 7.08
C VAL A 34 -17.90 14.29 5.80
N SER A 35 -18.59 13.17 5.66
CA SER A 35 -18.42 12.25 4.51
C SER A 35 -18.76 12.90 3.17
N GLU A 36 -19.79 13.74 3.11
CA GLU A 36 -20.17 14.45 1.88
C GLU A 36 -19.11 15.45 1.48
N MET A 37 -18.71 16.34 2.38
CA MET A 37 -17.66 17.33 2.14
C MET A 37 -16.32 16.68 1.75
N LEU A 38 -15.93 15.58 2.42
CA LEU A 38 -14.71 14.86 2.07
C LEU A 38 -14.82 14.18 0.70
N THR A 39 -16.00 13.69 0.33
CA THR A 39 -16.24 13.14 -1.01
C THR A 39 -16.01 14.18 -2.08
N ASP A 40 -16.48 15.42 -1.89
CA ASP A 40 -16.28 16.52 -2.84
C ASP A 40 -14.81 16.92 -2.95
N ILE A 41 -14.10 16.96 -1.81
CA ILE A 41 -12.64 17.25 -1.80
C ILE A 41 -11.88 16.11 -2.52
N PHE A 42 -12.23 14.86 -2.30
CA PHE A 42 -11.59 13.72 -2.96
C PHE A 42 -11.84 13.73 -4.47
N ASN A 43 -13.06 13.98 -4.89
CA ASN A 43 -13.39 14.11 -6.32
C ASN A 43 -12.64 15.26 -6.97
N SER A 44 -12.62 16.44 -6.34
CA SER A 44 -11.86 17.60 -6.84
C SER A 44 -10.36 17.29 -6.94
N SER A 45 -9.80 16.58 -5.96
CA SER A 45 -8.39 16.14 -5.99
C SER A 45 -8.12 15.18 -7.16
N LEU A 46 -9.01 14.22 -7.39
CA LEU A 46 -8.89 13.28 -8.51
C LEU A 46 -9.06 13.95 -9.87
N GLU A 47 -10.02 14.87 -10.00
CA GLU A 47 -10.29 15.61 -11.24
C GLU A 47 -9.17 16.55 -11.64
N SER A 48 -8.61 17.26 -10.66
CA SER A 48 -7.51 18.19 -10.88
C SER A 48 -6.13 17.53 -10.98
N GLY A 49 -6.00 16.28 -10.51
CA GLY A 49 -4.71 15.63 -10.32
C GLY A 49 -3.85 16.28 -9.21
N GLN A 50 -4.45 17.13 -8.38
CA GLN A 50 -3.75 17.84 -7.31
C GLN A 50 -4.14 17.32 -5.94
N VAL A 51 -3.13 17.02 -5.12
CA VAL A 51 -3.31 16.61 -3.74
C VAL A 51 -3.06 17.82 -2.82
N PRO A 52 -3.93 18.09 -1.84
CA PRO A 52 -3.72 19.16 -0.86
C PRO A 52 -2.33 19.08 -0.22
N ASP A 53 -1.66 20.22 -0.07
CA ASP A 53 -0.29 20.27 0.45
C ASP A 53 -0.18 19.67 1.87
N SER A 54 -1.21 19.85 2.71
CA SER A 54 -1.27 19.24 4.05
C SER A 54 -1.22 17.71 4.05
N TRP A 55 -1.63 17.06 2.96
CA TRP A 55 -1.57 15.59 2.84
C TRP A 55 -0.22 15.10 2.34
N ARG A 56 0.59 15.99 1.76
CA ARG A 56 1.93 15.70 1.25
C ARG A 56 3.01 15.77 2.32
N VAL A 57 2.66 16.30 3.50
CA VAL A 57 3.57 16.39 4.67
C VAL A 57 3.46 15.13 5.51
N ALA A 58 4.60 14.64 6.00
CA ALA A 58 4.66 13.50 6.90
C ALA A 58 5.63 13.74 8.06
N ASN A 59 5.27 13.27 9.24
CA ASN A 59 6.21 13.10 10.33
C ASN A 59 6.94 11.77 10.15
N VAL A 60 8.26 11.80 10.06
CA VAL A 60 9.05 10.58 9.87
C VAL A 60 9.57 10.08 11.22
N THR A 61 9.16 8.86 11.57
CA THR A 61 9.62 8.17 12.78
C THR A 61 10.59 7.05 12.39
N PRO A 62 11.84 7.07 12.93
CA PRO A 62 12.79 6.01 12.67
C PRO A 62 12.44 4.75 13.49
N LEU A 63 12.16 3.65 12.83
CA LEU A 63 11.94 2.35 13.45
C LEU A 63 13.21 1.51 13.37
N PHE A 64 13.79 1.15 14.53
CA PHE A 64 14.97 0.31 14.58
C PHE A 64 14.69 -1.08 14.00
N LYS A 65 15.55 -1.56 13.13
CA LYS A 65 15.42 -2.86 12.44
C LYS A 65 16.33 -3.93 13.07
N LYS A 66 17.64 -3.68 13.06
CA LYS A 66 18.67 -4.60 13.58
C LYS A 66 20.05 -3.93 13.51
N GLY A 67 21.04 -4.49 14.19
CA GLY A 67 22.43 -4.01 14.15
C GLY A 67 22.74 -2.94 15.22
N SER A 68 23.71 -2.07 14.97
CA SER A 68 24.01 -0.96 15.86
C SER A 68 22.98 0.16 15.73
N ARG A 69 22.60 0.77 16.84
CA ARG A 69 21.70 1.93 16.87
C ARG A 69 22.40 3.23 16.46
N GLU A 70 23.71 3.22 16.34
CA GLU A 70 24.52 4.36 15.91
C GLU A 70 24.50 4.51 14.37
N GLU A 71 24.12 3.47 13.65
CA GLU A 71 24.05 3.47 12.20
C GLU A 71 22.63 3.79 11.71
N LEU A 72 22.47 4.90 10.99
CA LEU A 72 21.20 5.32 10.40
C LEU A 72 20.61 4.28 9.42
N GLY A 73 21.46 3.51 8.74
CA GLY A 73 21.04 2.45 7.83
C GLY A 73 20.28 1.30 8.50
N ASN A 74 20.37 1.19 9.83
CA ASN A 74 19.69 0.18 10.63
C ASN A 74 18.28 0.59 11.07
N PHE A 75 17.81 1.76 10.65
CA PHE A 75 16.44 2.22 10.89
C PHE A 75 15.60 2.20 9.60
N ARG A 76 14.30 1.95 9.77
CA ARG A 76 13.30 2.15 8.72
C ARG A 76 12.61 3.48 8.96
N PRO A 77 12.59 4.41 8.01
CA PRO A 77 11.74 5.58 8.11
C PRO A 77 10.27 5.14 7.97
N VAL A 78 9.45 5.50 8.94
CA VAL A 78 7.99 5.31 8.89
C VAL A 78 7.36 6.68 8.77
N SER A 79 6.71 6.93 7.64
CA SER A 79 6.04 8.20 7.37
C SER A 79 4.62 8.18 7.94
N LEU A 80 4.35 9.09 8.85
CA LEU A 80 3.02 9.34 9.40
C LEU A 80 2.40 10.49 8.59
N THR A 81 1.59 10.16 7.60
CA THR A 81 0.89 11.11 6.71
C THR A 81 -0.50 11.44 7.25
N SER A 82 -1.20 12.40 6.63
CA SER A 82 -2.57 12.77 6.98
C SER A 82 -3.51 11.56 7.03
N VAL A 83 -4.38 11.50 8.04
CA VAL A 83 -5.41 10.44 8.14
C VAL A 83 -6.41 10.57 7.00
N VAL A 84 -6.80 11.78 6.64
CA VAL A 84 -7.73 12.05 5.53
C VAL A 84 -7.12 11.61 4.20
N GLY A 85 -5.84 11.94 3.97
CA GLY A 85 -5.11 11.47 2.78
C GLY A 85 -5.07 9.93 2.69
N LYS A 86 -4.87 9.23 3.81
CA LYS A 86 -4.91 7.76 3.86
C LYS A 86 -6.28 7.16 3.53
N VAL A 87 -7.37 7.85 3.88
CA VAL A 87 -8.73 7.42 3.48
C VAL A 87 -8.83 7.43 1.96
N LEU A 88 -8.43 8.52 1.30
CA LEU A 88 -8.40 8.59 -0.17
C LEU A 88 -7.50 7.52 -0.79
N GLU A 89 -6.26 7.36 -0.28
CA GLU A 89 -5.34 6.32 -0.74
C GLU A 89 -5.94 4.91 -0.62
N THR A 90 -6.69 4.64 0.45
CA THR A 90 -7.34 3.34 0.66
C THR A 90 -8.44 3.12 -0.39
N LEU A 91 -9.29 4.12 -0.63
CA LEU A 91 -10.36 4.05 -1.63
C LEU A 91 -9.78 3.78 -3.03
N ILE A 92 -8.75 4.53 -3.43
CA ILE A 92 -8.07 4.33 -4.72
C ILE A 92 -7.45 2.92 -4.80
N THR A 93 -6.76 2.50 -3.73
CA THR A 93 -6.11 1.18 -3.68
C THR A 93 -7.12 0.04 -3.80
N ASP A 94 -8.27 0.14 -3.15
CA ASP A 94 -9.30 -0.87 -3.21
C ASP A 94 -9.93 -0.96 -4.61
N GLN A 95 -10.18 0.17 -5.26
CA GLN A 95 -10.66 0.19 -6.65
C GLN A 95 -9.63 -0.39 -7.62
N MET A 96 -8.36 0.01 -7.50
CA MET A 96 -7.28 -0.56 -8.32
C MET A 96 -7.15 -2.07 -8.11
N ARG A 97 -7.21 -2.53 -6.86
CA ARG A 97 -7.14 -3.95 -6.52
C ARG A 97 -8.32 -4.74 -7.11
N ASN A 98 -9.53 -4.20 -7.03
CA ASN A 98 -10.71 -4.81 -7.60
C ASN A 98 -10.58 -4.95 -9.13
N HIS A 99 -10.06 -3.92 -9.80
CA HIS A 99 -9.77 -3.96 -11.22
C HIS A 99 -8.73 -5.04 -11.56
N LEU A 100 -7.59 -5.06 -10.88
CA LEU A 100 -6.52 -6.03 -11.12
C LEU A 100 -7.00 -7.48 -10.90
N ASN A 101 -7.82 -7.71 -9.88
CA ASN A 101 -8.40 -9.01 -9.58
C ASN A 101 -9.44 -9.42 -10.64
N LYS A 102 -10.33 -8.50 -11.03
CA LYS A 102 -11.37 -8.75 -12.05
C LYS A 102 -10.79 -9.25 -13.36
N TYR A 103 -9.67 -8.64 -13.78
CA TYR A 103 -8.99 -8.98 -15.02
C TYR A 103 -7.85 -9.99 -14.84
N LYS A 104 -7.67 -10.56 -13.64
CA LYS A 104 -6.62 -11.54 -13.31
C LYS A 104 -5.21 -11.08 -13.71
N LEU A 105 -4.91 -9.80 -13.49
CA LEU A 105 -3.65 -9.18 -13.88
C LEU A 105 -2.51 -9.44 -12.89
N ILE A 106 -2.84 -9.94 -11.68
CA ILE A 106 -1.85 -10.36 -10.68
C ILE A 106 -1.52 -11.82 -10.94
N LYS A 107 -0.23 -12.11 -11.10
CA LYS A 107 0.24 -13.50 -11.29
C LYS A 107 -0.05 -14.35 -10.05
N GLY A 108 -0.44 -15.61 -10.22
CA GLY A 108 -0.69 -16.55 -9.11
C GLY A 108 0.51 -16.79 -8.21
N SER A 109 1.74 -16.59 -8.72
CA SER A 109 2.98 -16.66 -7.93
C SER A 109 3.23 -15.43 -7.04
N GLN A 110 2.39 -14.38 -7.13
CA GLN A 110 2.49 -13.17 -6.30
C GLN A 110 1.76 -13.40 -4.97
N HIS A 111 2.47 -13.81 -3.94
CA HIS A 111 1.91 -14.05 -2.61
C HIS A 111 1.96 -12.81 -1.70
N GLY A 112 3.00 -11.97 -1.84
CA GLY A 112 3.14 -10.74 -1.06
C GLY A 112 2.16 -9.65 -1.49
N PHE A 113 1.65 -8.88 -0.51
CA PHE A 113 0.73 -7.75 -0.71
C PHE A 113 -0.61 -8.12 -1.39
N THR A 114 -0.99 -9.38 -1.37
CA THR A 114 -2.26 -9.87 -1.91
C THR A 114 -3.24 -10.10 -0.76
N LYS A 115 -4.45 -9.50 -0.84
CA LYS A 115 -5.47 -9.61 0.20
C LYS A 115 -5.90 -11.08 0.35
N GLY A 116 -5.93 -11.57 1.59
CA GLY A 116 -6.33 -12.94 1.90
C GLY A 116 -5.22 -14.00 1.68
N SER A 117 -4.05 -13.60 1.18
CA SER A 117 -2.90 -14.50 1.07
C SER A 117 -1.99 -14.35 2.28
N SER A 118 -1.62 -15.48 2.87
CA SER A 118 -0.60 -15.55 3.93
C SER A 118 0.79 -15.67 3.30
N CYS A 119 1.84 -15.31 4.05
CA CYS A 119 3.21 -15.53 3.60
C CYS A 119 3.64 -17.02 3.68
N LEU A 120 2.90 -17.85 4.41
CA LEU A 120 3.20 -19.26 4.64
C LEU A 120 3.06 -20.16 3.39
N PRO A 121 2.02 -20.02 2.53
CA PRO A 121 1.89 -20.86 1.34
C PRO A 121 3.06 -20.76 0.38
N ASN A 122 3.74 -19.61 0.32
CA ASN A 122 4.86 -19.42 -0.60
C ASN A 122 6.08 -20.30 -0.27
N PRO A 123 6.64 -20.28 0.97
CA PRO A 123 7.68 -21.22 1.36
C PRO A 123 7.25 -22.68 1.23
N LEU A 124 6.01 -23.01 1.56
CA LEU A 124 5.50 -24.38 1.49
C LEU A 124 5.52 -24.90 0.05
N ALA A 125 4.92 -24.16 -0.89
CA ALA A 125 4.92 -24.51 -2.30
C ALA A 125 6.35 -24.59 -2.88
N PHE A 126 7.25 -23.73 -2.42
CA PHE A 126 8.66 -23.78 -2.80
C PHE A 126 9.33 -25.05 -2.30
N TYR A 127 9.17 -25.40 -1.01
CA TYR A 127 9.76 -26.62 -0.45
C TYR A 127 9.18 -27.88 -1.08
N GLU A 128 7.87 -27.91 -1.35
CA GLU A 128 7.21 -29.01 -2.05
C GLU A 128 7.83 -29.23 -3.45
N ALA A 129 7.93 -28.18 -4.24
CA ALA A 129 8.54 -28.28 -5.57
C ALA A 129 10.01 -28.71 -5.53
N VAL A 130 10.81 -28.21 -4.56
CA VAL A 130 12.21 -28.62 -4.40
C VAL A 130 12.32 -30.07 -3.98
N SER A 131 11.48 -30.53 -3.05
CA SER A 131 11.46 -31.94 -2.61
C SER A 131 11.14 -32.87 -3.76
N ASP A 132 10.11 -32.56 -4.55
CA ASP A 132 9.74 -33.36 -5.72
C ASP A 132 10.91 -33.52 -6.71
N TRP A 133 11.63 -32.43 -7.00
CA TRP A 133 12.77 -32.48 -7.91
C TRP A 133 13.95 -33.30 -7.35
N VAL A 134 14.20 -33.20 -6.05
CA VAL A 134 15.26 -33.98 -5.38
C VAL A 134 14.88 -35.47 -5.35
N ASP A 135 13.62 -35.79 -5.07
CA ASP A 135 13.12 -37.16 -5.05
C ASP A 135 13.16 -37.80 -6.45
N GLU A 136 12.99 -37.00 -7.50
CA GLU A 136 13.21 -37.41 -8.90
C GLU A 136 14.70 -37.56 -9.28
N GLY A 137 15.63 -37.33 -8.35
CA GLY A 137 17.08 -37.42 -8.58
C GLY A 137 17.65 -36.23 -9.38
N LYS A 138 16.93 -35.10 -9.48
CA LYS A 138 17.41 -33.90 -10.17
C LYS A 138 18.33 -33.08 -9.27
N ALA A 139 19.40 -32.54 -9.86
CA ALA A 139 20.20 -31.50 -9.21
C ALA A 139 19.42 -30.17 -9.21
N VAL A 140 19.35 -29.49 -8.05
CA VAL A 140 18.59 -28.24 -7.88
C VAL A 140 19.52 -27.14 -7.42
N ASP A 141 19.63 -26.08 -8.22
CA ASP A 141 20.30 -24.84 -7.86
C ASP A 141 19.28 -23.78 -7.49
N ILE A 142 19.42 -23.17 -6.30
CA ILE A 142 18.48 -22.16 -5.81
C ILE A 142 19.16 -20.80 -5.74
N VAL A 143 18.59 -19.81 -6.43
CA VAL A 143 19.06 -18.43 -6.42
C VAL A 143 18.00 -17.53 -5.80
N TYR A 144 18.33 -16.93 -4.64
CA TYR A 144 17.48 -15.93 -3.99
C TYR A 144 17.86 -14.52 -4.46
N LEU A 145 16.88 -13.81 -5.02
CA LEU A 145 17.05 -12.42 -5.43
C LEU A 145 16.26 -11.52 -4.48
N ASP A 146 16.92 -10.49 -3.93
CA ASP A 146 16.30 -9.48 -3.08
C ASP A 146 16.66 -8.06 -3.55
N PHE A 147 15.68 -7.16 -3.52
CA PHE A 147 15.88 -5.77 -3.90
C PHE A 147 16.17 -4.90 -2.69
N LYS A 148 17.39 -4.37 -2.60
CA LYS A 148 17.74 -3.41 -1.57
C LYS A 148 16.93 -2.12 -1.77
N LYS A 149 16.17 -1.70 -0.74
CA LYS A 149 15.32 -0.51 -0.76
C LYS A 149 14.32 -0.53 -1.95
N ALA A 150 13.56 -1.62 -2.09
CA ALA A 150 12.67 -1.84 -3.24
C ALA A 150 11.70 -0.68 -3.48
N PHE A 151 11.07 -0.13 -2.42
CA PHE A 151 10.13 0.99 -2.54
C PHE A 151 10.82 2.30 -2.92
N ASP A 152 11.98 2.61 -2.34
CA ASP A 152 12.70 3.86 -2.60
C ASP A 152 13.31 3.93 -4.01
N LYS A 153 13.48 2.77 -4.66
CA LYS A 153 14.16 2.65 -5.96
C LYS A 153 13.22 2.36 -7.12
N VAL A 154 11.91 2.39 -6.91
CA VAL A 154 10.96 2.17 -8.01
C VAL A 154 11.01 3.35 -8.99
N PRO A 155 11.31 3.12 -10.27
CA PRO A 155 11.26 4.18 -11.28
C PRO A 155 9.80 4.55 -11.58
N HIS A 156 9.33 5.70 -11.08
CA HIS A 156 7.92 6.09 -11.16
C HIS A 156 7.38 6.08 -12.59
N ARG A 157 8.16 6.55 -13.58
CA ARG A 157 7.74 6.52 -15.00
C ARG A 157 7.43 5.10 -15.49
N ARG A 158 8.24 4.11 -15.10
CA ARG A 158 8.01 2.70 -15.45
C ARG A 158 6.81 2.13 -14.72
N LEU A 159 6.63 2.51 -13.46
CA LEU A 159 5.47 2.10 -12.68
C LEU A 159 4.18 2.61 -13.31
N LEU A 160 4.10 3.91 -13.64
CA LEU A 160 2.95 4.51 -14.31
C LEU A 160 2.66 3.84 -15.67
N ALA A 161 3.69 3.61 -16.49
CA ALA A 161 3.53 2.91 -17.76
C ALA A 161 2.95 1.49 -17.56
N LYS A 162 3.38 0.79 -16.51
CA LYS A 162 2.85 -0.55 -16.18
C LYS A 162 1.41 -0.49 -15.67
N VAL A 163 1.06 0.49 -14.85
CA VAL A 163 -0.30 0.71 -14.35
C VAL A 163 -1.25 0.99 -15.53
N ARG A 164 -0.83 1.86 -16.46
CA ARG A 164 -1.57 2.14 -17.71
C ARG A 164 -1.77 0.87 -18.56
N ALA A 165 -0.72 0.08 -18.72
CA ALA A 165 -0.78 -1.17 -19.46
C ALA A 165 -1.73 -2.20 -18.83
N CYS A 166 -1.99 -2.09 -17.52
CA CYS A 166 -3.01 -2.88 -16.83
C CYS A 166 -4.44 -2.34 -17.02
N GLY A 167 -4.64 -1.31 -17.83
CA GLY A 167 -5.95 -0.71 -18.07
C GLY A 167 -6.44 0.22 -16.95
N VAL A 168 -5.57 0.56 -16.02
CA VAL A 168 -5.81 1.63 -15.04
C VAL A 168 -5.33 2.92 -15.70
N ALA A 169 -6.25 3.63 -16.33
CA ALA A 169 -5.98 4.90 -17.00
C ALA A 169 -7.02 5.94 -16.54
N GLY A 170 -6.67 7.22 -16.62
CA GLY A 170 -7.56 8.32 -16.30
C GLY A 170 -6.96 9.33 -15.33
N GLN A 171 -7.79 9.91 -14.49
CA GLN A 171 -7.42 11.02 -13.61
C GLN A 171 -6.32 10.70 -12.57
N VAL A 172 -6.06 9.44 -12.30
CA VAL A 172 -4.99 8.99 -11.37
C VAL A 172 -3.60 9.07 -12.02
N ASP A 173 -3.52 9.38 -13.31
CA ASP A 173 -2.28 9.40 -14.09
C ASP A 173 -1.56 10.76 -14.12
N ASN A 174 -2.16 11.80 -13.59
CA ASN A 174 -1.60 13.16 -13.52
C ASN A 174 -0.93 13.44 -12.15
#